data_8413c75ac7e66140b2b4e1b81573f5ac
#
_entry.id   8413c75ac7e66140b2b4e1b81573f5ac
#
_cell.length_a   1.000
_cell.length_b   1.000
_cell.length_c   1.000
_cell.angle_alpha   90.00
_cell.angle_beta   90.00
_cell.angle_gamma   90.00
#
_symmetry.space_group_name_H-M   'P 1'
#
loop_
_entity.id
_entity.type
_entity.pdbx_description
1 polymer ?
#
loop_
_entity_poly.entity_id
_entity_poly.type
_entity_poly.pdbx_seq_one_letter_code
_entity_poly.pdbx_strand_id
1 'polypeptide(L)'
;MQKLSGRKLLLIGFTLFSMFFGAGNLIFPPDLGAKAGIHFWPAFLGLAISAVGLPVAGVVAVARAQGLEKLAGRVHPVFAQVFMILIYLSIGPCLAIPRTASTSFAMLAPLVGTGAGLQLGYSVMFFAAAFLVALQPEKLTRWLGRLLCPCLLVLILVLFGGCLLHPLAGQYGAPTPEYTSGAVLQGVLYGYQTMDTLAALNFGAIIALNIQAQGVTRQEEVQCSTILAGFVAGGLLLAVYAMLGHAGALTGAAVPGLATGADVLTVLADRLFGKAGLVLLAAIFVLACFNTCVGLIACVGEHFHTLVPSVPYPAFAGFFAAASMLISNLGLADILRLSVPVLNALYPVAILLICLSFVPELEQRHPLVYPLCIGCTALQSVASALPLGPLSALAKALPFGAVGFGWVLPAAVGILAGMLLRPTPHEP
;
A
#
# COMPACT_ATOMS: atom_id res chain seq x y z
N MET A 1 -29.22 18.94 4.55
CA MET A 1 -28.30 18.01 3.83
C MET A 1 -26.90 18.60 3.90
N GLN A 2 -26.07 18.13 4.85
CA GLN A 2 -24.70 18.62 4.96
C GLN A 2 -23.77 17.74 4.11
N LYS A 3 -23.83 17.94 2.79
CA LYS A 3 -22.79 17.40 1.90
C LYS A 3 -21.46 18.09 2.20
N LEU A 4 -20.36 17.34 2.19
CA LEU A 4 -19.02 17.94 2.26
C LEU A 4 -18.85 18.94 1.12
N SER A 5 -18.31 20.13 1.44
CA SER A 5 -17.89 21.05 0.38
C SER A 5 -16.74 20.44 -0.42
N GLY A 6 -16.62 20.77 -1.71
CA GLY A 6 -15.56 20.26 -2.57
C GLY A 6 -14.15 20.45 -1.97
N ARG A 7 -13.90 21.59 -1.29
CA ARG A 7 -12.63 21.85 -0.60
C ARG A 7 -12.38 20.87 0.56
N LYS A 8 -13.40 20.53 1.35
CA LYS A 8 -13.27 19.56 2.43
C LYS A 8 -13.03 18.15 1.88
N LEU A 9 -13.74 17.79 0.81
CA LEU A 9 -13.54 16.51 0.13
C LEU A 9 -12.13 16.38 -0.44
N LEU A 10 -11.59 17.43 -1.06
CA LEU A 10 -10.21 17.45 -1.54
C LEU A 10 -9.20 17.24 -0.40
N LEU A 11 -9.41 17.89 0.75
CA LEU A 11 -8.54 17.72 1.92
C LEU A 11 -8.58 16.29 2.48
N ILE A 12 -9.74 15.63 2.44
CA ILE A 12 -9.85 14.22 2.84
C ILE A 12 -9.16 13.32 1.81
N GLY A 13 -9.29 13.61 0.51
CA GLY A 13 -8.55 12.92 -0.54
C GLY A 13 -7.03 13.07 -0.38
N PHE A 14 -6.55 14.27 -0.02
CA PHE A 14 -5.15 14.52 0.32
C PHE A 14 -4.70 13.75 1.55
N THR A 15 -5.58 13.61 2.55
CA THR A 15 -5.30 12.78 3.74
C THR A 15 -5.09 11.33 3.33
N LEU A 16 -6.02 10.79 2.55
CA LEU A 16 -5.95 9.40 2.08
C LEU A 16 -4.74 9.17 1.16
N PHE A 17 -4.44 10.09 0.25
CA PHE A 17 -3.21 10.06 -0.54
C PHE A 17 -1.97 10.02 0.36
N SER A 18 -1.88 10.89 1.36
CA SER A 18 -0.76 10.94 2.30
C SER A 18 -0.60 9.66 3.12
N MET A 19 -1.71 8.99 3.44
CA MET A 19 -1.68 7.71 4.14
C MET A 19 -1.16 6.59 3.25
N PHE A 20 -1.51 6.59 1.97
CA PHE A 20 -0.98 5.64 0.99
C PHE A 20 0.48 5.91 0.64
N PHE A 21 0.80 7.17 0.34
CA PHE A 21 2.07 7.56 -0.28
C PHE A 21 3.23 7.52 0.71
N GLY A 22 3.85 6.36 0.83
CA GLY A 22 4.96 6.07 1.74
C GLY A 22 6.24 5.61 1.03
N ALA A 23 7.06 4.86 1.76
CA ALA A 23 8.35 4.37 1.29
C ALA A 23 8.28 3.61 -0.03
N GLY A 24 7.34 2.66 -0.15
CA GLY A 24 7.18 1.85 -1.35
C GLY A 24 6.82 2.68 -2.57
N ASN A 25 5.90 3.62 -2.38
CA ASN A 25 5.37 4.48 -3.43
C ASN A 25 6.41 5.44 -4.01
N LEU A 26 7.45 5.75 -3.24
CA LEU A 26 8.61 6.50 -3.71
C LEU A 26 9.62 5.62 -4.45
N ILE A 27 9.80 4.35 -4.02
CA ILE A 27 10.86 3.47 -4.53
C ILE A 27 10.42 2.74 -5.80
N PHE A 28 9.20 2.16 -5.81
CA PHE A 28 8.82 1.23 -6.89
C PHE A 28 8.56 1.88 -8.25
N PRO A 29 7.90 3.04 -8.37
CA PRO A 29 7.71 3.65 -9.68
C PRO A 29 9.01 4.04 -10.40
N PRO A 30 10.00 4.72 -9.77
CA PRO A 30 11.26 5.04 -10.44
C PRO A 30 12.11 3.80 -10.75
N ASP A 31 12.08 2.77 -9.90
CA ASP A 31 12.77 1.51 -10.16
C ASP A 31 12.18 0.78 -11.37
N LEU A 32 10.84 0.69 -11.44
CA LEU A 32 10.15 0.16 -12.60
C LEU A 32 10.52 0.95 -13.87
N GLY A 33 10.54 2.28 -13.80
CA GLY A 33 10.93 3.12 -14.93
C GLY A 33 12.34 2.80 -15.41
N ALA A 34 13.31 2.74 -14.49
CA ALA A 34 14.70 2.46 -14.80
C ALA A 34 14.90 1.07 -15.43
N LYS A 35 14.18 0.05 -14.94
CA LYS A 35 14.26 -1.33 -15.42
C LYS A 35 13.49 -1.58 -16.72
N ALA A 36 12.31 -0.96 -16.85
CA ALA A 36 11.45 -1.14 -18.02
C ALA A 36 11.94 -0.37 -19.26
N GLY A 37 12.70 0.68 -19.10
CA GLY A 37 13.26 1.46 -20.20
C GLY A 37 12.20 1.84 -21.24
N ILE A 38 12.41 1.51 -22.52
CA ILE A 38 11.45 1.79 -23.62
C ILE A 38 10.07 1.13 -23.41
N HIS A 39 9.98 0.09 -22.57
CA HIS A 39 8.71 -0.57 -22.21
C HIS A 39 8.07 0.05 -20.96
N PHE A 40 8.50 1.23 -20.53
CA PHE A 40 7.99 1.91 -19.34
C PHE A 40 6.46 2.06 -19.34
N TRP A 41 5.85 2.56 -20.39
CA TRP A 41 4.41 2.81 -20.40
C TRP A 41 3.56 1.54 -20.29
N PRO A 42 3.86 0.43 -21.00
CA PRO A 42 3.21 -0.85 -20.73
C PRO A 42 3.41 -1.36 -19.32
N ALA A 43 4.63 -1.28 -18.76
CA ALA A 43 4.90 -1.67 -17.38
C ALA A 43 4.16 -0.77 -16.38
N PHE A 44 4.13 0.54 -16.63
CA PHE A 44 3.40 1.51 -15.83
C PHE A 44 1.89 1.26 -15.82
N LEU A 45 1.29 0.83 -16.93
CA LEU A 45 -0.11 0.43 -16.97
C LEU A 45 -0.37 -0.72 -15.98
N GLY A 46 0.49 -1.73 -15.95
CA GLY A 46 0.41 -2.83 -14.98
C GLY A 46 0.54 -2.33 -13.54
N LEU A 47 1.52 -1.48 -13.26
CA LEU A 47 1.70 -0.84 -11.96
C LEU A 47 0.46 -0.03 -11.56
N ALA A 48 -0.10 0.77 -12.46
CA ALA A 48 -1.27 1.60 -12.20
C ALA A 48 -2.51 0.74 -11.85
N ILE A 49 -2.70 -0.41 -12.51
CA ILE A 49 -3.79 -1.33 -12.19
C ILE A 49 -3.65 -1.84 -10.75
N SER A 50 -2.47 -2.30 -10.34
CA SER A 50 -2.28 -2.96 -9.04
C SER A 50 -1.98 -1.98 -7.89
N ALA A 51 -1.22 -0.91 -8.14
CA ALA A 51 -0.83 0.04 -7.11
C ALA A 51 -1.75 1.27 -7.00
N VAL A 52 -2.70 1.45 -7.93
CA VAL A 52 -3.70 2.52 -7.86
C VAL A 52 -5.12 1.97 -8.01
N GLY A 53 -5.39 1.20 -9.06
CA GLY A 53 -6.72 0.67 -9.35
C GLY A 53 -7.24 -0.22 -8.24
N LEU A 54 -6.47 -1.22 -7.81
CA LEU A 54 -6.85 -2.13 -6.72
C LEU A 54 -7.02 -1.40 -5.37
N PRO A 55 -6.12 -0.51 -4.92
CA PRO A 55 -6.35 0.29 -3.71
C PRO A 55 -7.63 1.12 -3.76
N VAL A 56 -7.90 1.83 -4.87
CA VAL A 56 -9.14 2.58 -5.02
C VAL A 56 -10.36 1.65 -4.97
N ALA A 57 -10.30 0.52 -5.68
CA ALA A 57 -11.35 -0.50 -5.62
C ALA A 57 -11.53 -1.06 -4.21
N GLY A 58 -10.43 -1.26 -3.45
CA GLY A 58 -10.46 -1.66 -2.05
C GLY A 58 -11.18 -0.66 -1.16
N VAL A 59 -10.88 0.64 -1.29
CA VAL A 59 -11.61 1.70 -0.58
C VAL A 59 -13.10 1.68 -0.91
N VAL A 60 -13.46 1.51 -2.18
CA VAL A 60 -14.88 1.41 -2.62
C VAL A 60 -15.54 0.16 -2.03
N ALA A 61 -14.87 -0.99 -2.08
CA ALA A 61 -15.39 -2.26 -1.56
C ALA A 61 -15.68 -2.18 -0.06
N VAL A 62 -14.71 -1.69 0.72
CA VAL A 62 -14.85 -1.53 2.17
C VAL A 62 -15.90 -0.47 2.53
N ALA A 63 -15.95 0.65 1.81
CA ALA A 63 -16.96 1.68 2.03
C ALA A 63 -18.38 1.13 1.77
N ARG A 64 -18.59 0.38 0.66
CA ARG A 64 -19.87 -0.25 0.35
C ARG A 64 -20.26 -1.34 1.34
N ALA A 65 -19.32 -2.14 1.79
CA ALA A 65 -19.54 -3.19 2.79
C ALA A 65 -19.71 -2.63 4.22
N GLN A 66 -19.45 -1.34 4.42
CA GLN A 66 -19.45 -0.70 5.75
C GLN A 66 -18.40 -1.29 6.70
N GLY A 67 -17.24 -1.63 6.17
CA GLY A 67 -16.09 -2.12 6.92
C GLY A 67 -15.50 -3.42 6.37
N LEU A 68 -14.23 -3.65 6.69
CA LEU A 68 -13.52 -4.87 6.28
C LEU A 68 -14.11 -6.13 6.96
N GLU A 69 -14.56 -6.00 8.22
CA GLU A 69 -15.19 -7.11 8.95
C GLU A 69 -16.40 -7.66 8.22
N LYS A 70 -17.31 -6.80 7.78
CA LYS A 70 -18.49 -7.20 7.02
C LYS A 70 -18.13 -7.75 5.65
N LEU A 71 -17.10 -7.19 4.99
CA LEU A 71 -16.62 -7.67 3.70
C LEU A 71 -16.04 -9.09 3.81
N ALA A 72 -15.13 -9.32 4.75
CA ALA A 72 -14.51 -10.63 4.98
C ALA A 72 -15.47 -11.63 5.64
N GLY A 73 -16.43 -11.14 6.41
CA GLY A 73 -17.48 -11.96 7.05
C GLY A 73 -18.38 -12.71 6.07
N ARG A 74 -18.46 -12.25 4.82
CA ARG A 74 -19.16 -12.99 3.73
C ARG A 74 -18.53 -14.35 3.44
N VAL A 75 -17.27 -14.56 3.78
CA VAL A 75 -16.59 -15.85 3.67
C VAL A 75 -16.95 -16.73 4.88
N HIS A 76 -16.58 -16.27 6.07
CA HIS A 76 -16.89 -16.90 7.36
C HIS A 76 -16.48 -15.93 8.50
N PRO A 77 -17.19 -15.89 9.64
CA PRO A 77 -16.84 -14.99 10.75
C PRO A 77 -15.43 -15.20 11.31
N VAL A 78 -15.01 -16.46 11.49
CA VAL A 78 -13.63 -16.77 11.94
C VAL A 78 -12.58 -16.35 10.93
N PHE A 79 -12.85 -16.55 9.63
CA PHE A 79 -11.97 -16.08 8.57
C PHE A 79 -11.80 -14.54 8.64
N ALA A 80 -12.89 -13.81 8.82
CA ALA A 80 -12.85 -12.36 8.93
C ALA A 80 -11.93 -11.91 10.05
N GLN A 81 -12.05 -12.48 11.25
CA GLN A 81 -11.21 -12.14 12.39
C GLN A 81 -9.73 -12.45 12.12
N VAL A 82 -9.42 -13.66 11.65
CA VAL A 82 -8.04 -14.07 11.35
C VAL A 82 -7.44 -13.21 10.25
N PHE A 83 -8.17 -12.98 9.16
CA PHE A 83 -7.70 -12.18 8.03
C PHE A 83 -7.44 -10.72 8.42
N MET A 84 -8.36 -10.11 9.20
CA MET A 84 -8.16 -8.75 9.71
C MET A 84 -6.91 -8.65 10.59
N ILE A 85 -6.73 -9.56 11.55
CA ILE A 85 -5.55 -9.57 12.41
C ILE A 85 -4.26 -9.69 11.56
N LEU A 86 -4.23 -10.61 10.58
CA LEU A 86 -3.09 -10.80 9.70
C LEU A 86 -2.78 -9.53 8.89
N ILE A 87 -3.79 -8.87 8.34
CA ILE A 87 -3.59 -7.61 7.61
C ILE A 87 -3.07 -6.52 8.55
N TYR A 88 -3.73 -6.29 9.69
CA TYR A 88 -3.33 -5.23 10.61
C TYR A 88 -1.94 -5.45 11.20
N LEU A 89 -1.53 -6.69 11.46
CA LEU A 89 -0.16 -6.99 11.87
C LEU A 89 0.83 -6.78 10.73
N SER A 90 0.48 -7.17 9.51
CA SER A 90 1.36 -7.03 8.33
C SER A 90 1.59 -5.56 7.97
N ILE A 91 0.52 -4.75 7.81
CA ILE A 91 0.68 -3.32 7.51
C ILE A 91 1.09 -2.50 8.74
N GLY A 92 0.88 -3.04 9.94
CA GLY A 92 1.21 -2.44 11.22
C GLY A 92 2.66 -2.75 11.62
N PRO A 93 2.85 -3.29 12.83
CA PRO A 93 4.15 -3.37 13.48
C PRO A 93 5.13 -4.32 12.80
N CYS A 94 4.66 -5.30 12.00
CA CYS A 94 5.56 -6.31 11.46
C CYS A 94 6.32 -5.86 10.20
N LEU A 95 5.68 -5.13 9.28
CA LEU A 95 6.27 -4.84 7.97
C LEU A 95 6.21 -3.35 7.58
N ALA A 96 4.99 -2.77 7.40
CA ALA A 96 4.88 -1.47 6.76
C ALA A 96 5.33 -0.31 7.66
N ILE A 97 4.92 -0.28 8.93
CA ILE A 97 5.31 0.79 9.86
C ILE A 97 6.83 0.82 10.10
N PRO A 98 7.52 -0.29 10.43
CA PRO A 98 8.97 -0.30 10.57
C PRO A 98 9.72 0.14 9.32
N ARG A 99 9.23 -0.26 8.13
CA ARG A 99 9.80 0.12 6.84
C ARG A 99 9.82 1.64 6.63
N THR A 100 8.85 2.39 7.17
CA THR A 100 8.82 3.84 7.01
C THR A 100 10.04 4.52 7.64
N ALA A 101 10.41 4.15 8.86
CA ALA A 101 11.57 4.74 9.54
C ALA A 101 12.89 4.26 8.94
N SER A 102 13.03 2.96 8.65
CA SER A 102 14.27 2.42 8.07
C SER A 102 14.54 2.98 6.67
N THR A 103 13.52 3.15 5.83
CA THR A 103 13.70 3.72 4.48
C THR A 103 14.02 5.21 4.53
N SER A 104 13.31 5.98 5.35
CA SER A 104 13.58 7.43 5.47
C SER A 104 14.96 7.69 6.07
N PHE A 105 15.41 6.87 7.03
CA PHE A 105 16.77 6.96 7.55
C PHE A 105 17.82 6.62 6.47
N ALA A 106 17.58 5.60 5.64
CA ALA A 106 18.49 5.25 4.55
C ALA A 106 18.73 6.43 3.58
N MET A 107 17.72 7.29 3.36
CA MET A 107 17.86 8.49 2.54
C MET A 107 18.53 9.66 3.28
N LEU A 108 18.50 9.68 4.60
CA LEU A 108 19.23 10.64 5.43
C LEU A 108 20.68 10.25 5.64
N ALA A 109 21.01 8.96 5.64
CA ALA A 109 22.32 8.42 5.95
C ALA A 109 23.47 9.05 5.15
N PRO A 110 23.35 9.37 3.85
CA PRO A 110 24.39 10.08 3.10
C PRO A 110 24.71 11.48 3.63
N LEU A 111 23.77 12.12 4.35
CA LEU A 111 23.91 13.48 4.88
C LEU A 111 24.41 13.49 6.34
N VAL A 112 23.98 12.50 7.15
CA VAL A 112 24.22 12.51 8.62
C VAL A 112 25.15 11.38 9.09
N GLY A 113 25.42 10.38 8.24
CA GLY A 113 26.23 9.21 8.56
C GLY A 113 25.42 7.93 8.83
N THR A 114 26.12 6.77 8.87
CA THR A 114 25.55 5.41 8.92
C THR A 114 25.85 4.72 10.25
N GLY A 115 25.64 5.36 11.39
CA GLY A 115 25.91 4.76 12.71
C GLY A 115 24.63 4.12 13.31
N ALA A 116 24.77 2.95 13.96
CA ALA A 116 23.64 2.29 14.64
C ALA A 116 23.00 3.21 15.72
N GLY A 117 23.81 3.99 16.43
CA GLY A 117 23.31 4.99 17.40
C GLY A 117 22.53 6.13 16.75
N LEU A 118 22.93 6.55 15.54
CA LEU A 118 22.20 7.58 14.77
C LEU A 118 20.87 7.02 14.26
N GLN A 119 20.85 5.79 13.76
CA GLN A 119 19.62 5.11 13.34
C GLN A 119 18.64 4.95 14.50
N LEU A 120 19.12 4.52 15.67
CA LEU A 120 18.28 4.40 16.86
C LEU A 120 17.76 5.77 17.32
N GLY A 121 18.60 6.79 17.40
CA GLY A 121 18.20 8.15 17.74
C GLY A 121 17.15 8.72 16.78
N TYR A 122 17.36 8.51 15.48
CA TYR A 122 16.39 8.88 14.45
C TYR A 122 15.05 8.14 14.63
N SER A 123 15.07 6.80 14.79
CA SER A 123 13.85 6.01 14.94
C SER A 123 13.06 6.40 16.18
N VAL A 124 13.72 6.68 17.30
CA VAL A 124 13.05 7.18 18.52
C VAL A 124 12.34 8.51 18.25
N MET A 125 13.02 9.49 17.66
CA MET A 125 12.41 10.79 17.34
C MET A 125 11.25 10.65 16.35
N PHE A 126 11.47 9.84 15.28
CA PHE A 126 10.47 9.62 14.23
C PHE A 126 9.19 9.00 14.79
N PHE A 127 9.31 7.91 15.58
CA PHE A 127 8.15 7.23 16.15
C PHE A 127 7.50 8.01 17.29
N ALA A 128 8.26 8.75 18.09
CA ALA A 128 7.68 9.65 19.09
C ALA A 128 6.83 10.74 18.43
N ALA A 129 7.34 11.39 17.39
CA ALA A 129 6.59 12.39 16.65
C ALA A 129 5.36 11.79 15.96
N ALA A 130 5.50 10.60 15.33
CA ALA A 130 4.39 9.91 14.66
C ALA A 130 3.29 9.51 15.66
N PHE A 131 3.67 9.00 16.83
CA PHE A 131 2.75 8.67 17.92
C PHE A 131 1.97 9.89 18.37
N LEU A 132 2.63 11.02 18.63
CA LEU A 132 1.97 12.26 19.11
C LEU A 132 0.93 12.75 18.10
N VAL A 133 1.21 12.68 16.80
CA VAL A 133 0.23 13.06 15.77
C VAL A 133 -0.90 12.03 15.66
N ALA A 134 -0.60 10.74 15.81
CA ALA A 134 -1.57 9.66 15.75
C ALA A 134 -2.54 9.62 16.96
N LEU A 135 -2.22 10.28 18.08
CA LEU A 135 -3.09 10.35 19.27
C LEU A 135 -4.49 10.94 19.00
N GLN A 136 -4.67 11.64 17.87
CA GLN A 136 -5.94 12.27 17.50
C GLN A 136 -6.35 11.83 16.09
N PRO A 137 -6.80 10.57 15.91
CA PRO A 137 -7.09 10.00 14.61
C PRO A 137 -8.18 10.76 13.83
N GLU A 138 -9.12 11.38 14.53
CA GLU A 138 -10.18 12.20 13.93
C GLU A 138 -9.68 13.53 13.36
N LYS A 139 -8.47 13.96 13.69
CA LYS A 139 -7.85 15.22 13.24
C LYS A 139 -6.75 15.04 12.20
N LEU A 140 -6.56 13.84 11.68
CA LEU A 140 -5.51 13.55 10.69
C LEU A 140 -5.64 14.43 9.43
N THR A 141 -6.85 14.76 9.00
CA THR A 141 -7.07 15.68 7.86
C THR A 141 -6.41 17.05 8.07
N ARG A 142 -6.27 17.53 9.31
CA ARG A 142 -5.60 18.79 9.60
C ARG A 142 -4.09 18.70 9.38
N TRP A 143 -3.47 17.60 9.79
CA TRP A 143 -2.02 17.40 9.71
C TRP A 143 -1.61 16.87 8.33
N LEU A 144 -2.15 15.72 7.94
CA LEU A 144 -1.79 15.04 6.71
C LEU A 144 -2.34 15.76 5.48
N GLY A 145 -3.65 16.00 5.46
CA GLY A 145 -4.31 16.54 4.27
C GLY A 145 -4.05 18.03 4.02
N ARG A 146 -4.00 18.86 5.07
CA ARG A 146 -3.89 20.31 4.91
C ARG A 146 -2.45 20.82 4.90
N LEU A 147 -1.54 20.18 5.61
CA LEU A 147 -0.17 20.66 5.79
C LEU A 147 0.84 19.77 5.07
N LEU A 148 0.94 18.50 5.48
CA LEU A 148 2.05 17.65 5.06
C LEU A 148 1.93 17.20 3.59
N CYS A 149 0.71 16.89 3.12
CA CYS A 149 0.49 16.48 1.72
C CYS A 149 0.86 17.57 0.71
N PRO A 150 0.37 18.82 0.81
CA PRO A 150 0.79 19.87 -0.11
C PRO A 150 2.29 20.11 -0.10
N CYS A 151 2.95 20.11 1.08
CA CYS A 151 4.39 20.22 1.19
C CYS A 151 5.10 19.10 0.40
N LEU A 152 4.67 17.85 0.62
CA LEU A 152 5.23 16.70 -0.07
C LEU A 152 5.06 16.79 -1.59
N LEU A 153 3.86 17.17 -2.07
CA LEU A 153 3.59 17.33 -3.49
C LEU A 153 4.45 18.42 -4.12
N VAL A 154 4.63 19.55 -3.44
CA VAL A 154 5.51 20.63 -3.91
C VAL A 154 6.95 20.14 -4.05
N LEU A 155 7.49 19.43 -3.06
CA LEU A 155 8.85 18.89 -3.11
C LEU A 155 9.02 17.89 -4.26
N ILE A 156 8.03 17.03 -4.51
CA ILE A 156 8.04 16.10 -5.65
C ILE A 156 7.98 16.86 -6.98
N LEU A 157 7.14 17.89 -7.07
CA LEU A 157 7.05 18.73 -8.28
C LEU A 157 8.34 19.49 -8.56
N VAL A 158 9.08 19.93 -7.54
CA VAL A 158 10.40 20.55 -7.70
C VAL A 158 11.39 19.53 -8.27
N LEU A 159 11.43 18.31 -7.72
CA LEU A 159 12.32 17.26 -8.23
C LEU A 159 11.97 16.88 -9.67
N PHE A 160 10.69 16.70 -9.98
CA PHE A 160 10.22 16.33 -11.31
C PHE A 160 10.39 17.49 -12.30
N GLY A 161 10.13 18.72 -11.90
CA GLY A 161 10.36 19.93 -12.70
C GLY A 161 11.84 20.07 -13.09
N GLY A 162 12.76 19.80 -12.16
CA GLY A 162 14.19 19.70 -12.45
C GLY A 162 14.52 18.66 -13.51
N CYS A 163 13.90 17.47 -13.41
CA CYS A 163 14.06 16.40 -14.39
C CYS A 163 13.56 16.79 -15.79
N LEU A 164 12.45 17.54 -15.88
CA LEU A 164 11.93 18.01 -17.17
C LEU A 164 12.78 19.11 -17.80
N LEU A 165 13.32 20.01 -16.97
CA LEU A 165 14.17 21.12 -17.45
C LEU A 165 15.57 20.64 -17.84
N HIS A 166 16.10 19.66 -17.14
CA HIS A 166 17.42 19.08 -17.32
C HIS A 166 17.36 17.55 -17.33
N PRO A 167 16.76 16.93 -18.37
CA PRO A 167 16.66 15.48 -18.45
C PRO A 167 18.06 14.86 -18.52
N LEU A 168 18.27 13.79 -17.72
CA LEU A 168 19.56 13.08 -17.66
C LEU A 168 19.85 12.30 -18.95
N ALA A 169 18.81 11.89 -19.69
CA ALA A 169 18.90 11.26 -21.01
C ALA A 169 17.80 11.80 -21.92
N GLY A 170 18.05 11.84 -23.24
CA GLY A 170 17.06 12.28 -24.23
C GLY A 170 16.04 11.20 -24.60
N GLN A 171 16.31 9.92 -24.28
CA GLN A 171 15.47 8.77 -24.60
C GLN A 171 15.52 7.75 -23.48
N TYR A 172 14.54 6.86 -23.41
CA TYR A 172 14.54 5.73 -22.50
C TYR A 172 15.56 4.67 -22.92
N GLY A 173 16.18 4.02 -21.93
CA GLY A 173 17.17 2.98 -22.14
C GLY A 173 16.57 1.64 -22.58
N ALA A 174 17.44 0.65 -22.80
CA ALA A 174 17.02 -0.72 -23.05
C ALA A 174 16.34 -1.32 -21.80
N PRO A 175 15.29 -2.13 -21.97
CA PRO A 175 14.67 -2.81 -20.84
C PRO A 175 15.57 -3.93 -20.31
N THR A 176 15.47 -4.21 -19.02
CA THR A 176 16.06 -5.42 -18.42
C THR A 176 15.36 -6.67 -18.96
N PRO A 177 16.00 -7.87 -18.91
CA PRO A 177 15.41 -9.11 -19.44
C PRO A 177 13.99 -9.41 -18.95
N GLU A 178 13.68 -9.03 -17.72
CA GLU A 178 12.36 -9.23 -17.09
C GLU A 178 11.24 -8.43 -17.78
N TYR A 179 11.57 -7.28 -18.39
CA TYR A 179 10.61 -6.38 -19.04
C TYR A 179 10.61 -6.47 -20.58
N THR A 180 11.44 -7.33 -21.17
CA THR A 180 11.45 -7.54 -22.63
C THR A 180 10.18 -8.22 -23.11
N SER A 181 9.60 -9.11 -22.31
CA SER A 181 8.32 -9.77 -22.58
C SER A 181 7.43 -9.70 -21.34
N GLY A 182 6.14 -9.37 -21.53
CA GLY A 182 5.18 -9.33 -20.43
C GLY A 182 5.31 -8.12 -19.50
N ALA A 183 5.77 -6.97 -19.99
CA ALA A 183 6.00 -5.77 -19.20
C ALA A 183 4.78 -5.34 -18.34
N VAL A 184 3.56 -5.47 -18.87
CA VAL A 184 2.31 -5.19 -18.12
C VAL A 184 2.20 -6.10 -16.90
N LEU A 185 2.44 -7.41 -17.07
CA LEU A 185 2.32 -8.40 -16.01
C LEU A 185 3.36 -8.16 -14.91
N GLN A 186 4.60 -7.87 -15.31
CA GLN A 186 5.66 -7.48 -14.36
C GLN A 186 5.28 -6.21 -13.60
N GLY A 187 4.69 -5.22 -14.27
CA GLY A 187 4.18 -4.02 -13.63
C GLY A 187 3.11 -4.30 -12.58
N VAL A 188 2.17 -5.22 -12.86
CA VAL A 188 1.14 -5.64 -11.89
C VAL A 188 1.77 -6.25 -10.64
N LEU A 189 2.71 -7.19 -10.81
CA LEU A 189 3.41 -7.83 -9.68
C LEU A 189 4.23 -6.82 -8.87
N TYR A 190 4.86 -5.89 -9.58
CA TYR A 190 5.66 -4.86 -8.93
C TYR A 190 4.81 -3.93 -8.07
N GLY A 191 3.58 -3.63 -8.49
CA GLY A 191 2.64 -2.82 -7.73
C GLY A 191 2.17 -3.46 -6.43
N TYR A 192 2.21 -4.80 -6.29
CA TYR A 192 1.91 -5.45 -5.00
C TYR A 192 2.88 -5.02 -3.88
N GLN A 193 4.12 -4.70 -4.24
CA GLN A 193 5.14 -4.31 -3.27
C GLN A 193 4.86 -2.95 -2.59
N THR A 194 3.97 -2.12 -3.16
CA THR A 194 3.55 -0.86 -2.52
C THR A 194 2.77 -1.08 -1.24
N MET A 195 2.10 -2.24 -1.09
CA MET A 195 1.20 -2.61 0.03
C MET A 195 -0.12 -1.82 0.09
N ASP A 196 -0.38 -0.94 -0.87
CA ASP A 196 -1.51 -0.02 -0.84
C ASP A 196 -2.87 -0.73 -0.87
N THR A 197 -2.99 -1.88 -1.55
CA THR A 197 -4.25 -2.64 -1.58
C THR A 197 -4.62 -3.18 -0.21
N LEU A 198 -3.66 -3.70 0.56
CA LEU A 198 -3.91 -4.15 1.93
C LEU A 198 -4.22 -2.98 2.86
N ALA A 199 -3.50 -1.87 2.69
CA ALA A 199 -3.73 -0.64 3.44
C ALA A 199 -5.13 -0.04 3.15
N ALA A 200 -5.58 -0.09 1.88
CA ALA A 200 -6.88 0.41 1.46
C ALA A 200 -8.05 -0.26 2.18
N LEU A 201 -7.93 -1.56 2.46
CA LEU A 201 -8.95 -2.31 3.21
C LEU A 201 -9.14 -1.78 4.64
N ASN A 202 -8.15 -1.10 5.19
CA ASN A 202 -8.17 -0.58 6.57
C ASN A 202 -8.36 0.93 6.64
N PHE A 203 -7.85 1.70 5.67
CA PHE A 203 -7.92 3.16 5.70
C PHE A 203 -9.35 3.71 5.64
N GLY A 204 -10.30 2.94 5.11
CA GLY A 204 -11.71 3.32 5.04
C GLY A 204 -12.31 3.70 6.41
N ALA A 205 -11.95 3.00 7.47
CA ALA A 205 -12.42 3.30 8.83
C ALA A 205 -11.94 4.67 9.32
N ILE A 206 -10.63 4.94 9.21
CA ILE A 206 -10.04 6.23 9.61
C ILE A 206 -10.57 7.40 8.77
N ILE A 207 -10.75 7.19 7.47
CA ILE A 207 -11.33 8.21 6.59
C ILE A 207 -12.80 8.49 6.98
N ALA A 208 -13.57 7.47 7.31
CA ALA A 208 -14.94 7.63 7.80
C ALA A 208 -14.98 8.44 9.11
N LEU A 209 -14.10 8.18 10.08
CA LEU A 209 -13.95 8.97 11.30
C LEU A 209 -13.64 10.44 10.99
N ASN A 210 -12.71 10.70 10.08
CA ASN A 210 -12.36 12.07 9.70
C ASN A 210 -13.51 12.80 8.98
N ILE A 211 -14.35 12.09 8.21
CA ILE A 211 -15.56 12.63 7.58
C ILE A 211 -16.62 12.96 8.64
N GLN A 212 -16.83 12.04 9.58
CA GLN A 212 -17.79 12.22 10.69
C GLN A 212 -17.39 13.40 11.58
N ALA A 213 -16.10 13.54 11.89
CA ALA A 213 -15.56 14.67 12.66
C ALA A 213 -15.79 16.04 11.99
N GLN A 214 -16.09 16.06 10.67
CA GLN A 214 -16.47 17.27 9.94
C GLN A 214 -17.99 17.55 9.90
N GLY A 215 -18.77 16.78 10.66
CA GLY A 215 -20.21 16.97 10.86
C GLY A 215 -21.10 16.19 9.88
N VAL A 216 -20.53 15.22 9.13
CA VAL A 216 -21.32 14.34 8.26
C VAL A 216 -21.68 13.09 9.06
N THR A 217 -22.96 12.95 9.41
CA THR A 217 -23.43 11.84 10.27
C THR A 217 -24.23 10.77 9.51
N ARG A 218 -24.77 11.12 8.33
CA ARG A 218 -25.51 10.15 7.52
C ARG A 218 -24.57 9.14 6.88
N GLN A 219 -24.84 7.88 7.10
CA GLN A 219 -24.00 6.76 6.62
C GLN A 219 -23.78 6.77 5.09
N GLU A 220 -24.84 7.05 4.33
CA GLU A 220 -24.77 7.16 2.86
C GLU A 220 -23.83 8.28 2.39
N GLU A 221 -23.85 9.43 3.09
CA GLU A 221 -22.99 10.57 2.76
C GLU A 221 -21.53 10.32 3.16
N VAL A 222 -21.30 9.63 4.29
CA VAL A 222 -19.96 9.17 4.71
C VAL A 222 -19.39 8.20 3.66
N GLN A 223 -20.19 7.21 3.24
CA GLN A 223 -19.81 6.24 2.22
C GLN A 223 -19.47 6.92 0.89
N CYS A 224 -20.34 7.77 0.38
CA CYS A 224 -20.12 8.50 -0.87
C CYS A 224 -18.86 9.38 -0.80
N SER A 225 -18.67 10.10 0.32
CA SER A 225 -17.51 10.95 0.53
C SER A 225 -16.21 10.14 0.62
N THR A 226 -16.22 8.95 1.25
CA THR A 226 -15.09 8.04 1.31
C THR A 226 -14.69 7.54 -0.09
N ILE A 227 -15.67 7.16 -0.90
CA ILE A 227 -15.44 6.72 -2.29
C ILE A 227 -14.84 7.85 -3.12
N LEU A 228 -15.39 9.05 -3.05
CA LEU A 228 -14.87 10.21 -3.78
C LEU A 228 -13.45 10.58 -3.33
N ALA A 229 -13.16 10.51 -2.02
CA ALA A 229 -11.81 10.70 -1.50
C ALA A 229 -10.84 9.64 -2.05
N GLY A 230 -11.29 8.39 -2.21
CA GLY A 230 -10.55 7.32 -2.85
C GLY A 230 -10.15 7.66 -4.29
N PHE A 231 -11.06 8.19 -5.09
CA PHE A 231 -10.76 8.63 -6.45
C PHE A 231 -9.80 9.82 -6.50
N VAL A 232 -9.93 10.78 -5.59
CA VAL A 232 -8.97 11.91 -5.49
C VAL A 232 -7.58 11.38 -5.14
N ALA A 233 -7.46 10.52 -4.15
CA ALA A 233 -6.18 9.92 -3.76
C ALA A 233 -5.58 9.08 -4.90
N GLY A 234 -6.39 8.25 -5.58
CA GLY A 234 -5.97 7.46 -6.73
C GLY A 234 -5.47 8.29 -7.90
N GLY A 235 -6.15 9.40 -8.23
CA GLY A 235 -5.71 10.33 -9.26
C GLY A 235 -4.36 10.97 -8.94
N LEU A 236 -4.12 11.34 -7.67
CA LEU A 236 -2.85 11.88 -7.21
C LEU A 236 -1.74 10.80 -7.26
N LEU A 237 -2.03 9.58 -6.79
CA LEU A 237 -1.08 8.46 -6.88
C LEU A 237 -0.66 8.21 -8.33
N LEU A 238 -1.65 8.12 -9.23
CA LEU A 238 -1.39 7.89 -10.66
C LEU A 238 -0.48 8.97 -11.26
N ALA A 239 -0.77 10.25 -10.98
CA ALA A 239 0.02 11.36 -11.47
C ALA A 239 1.46 11.32 -10.91
N VAL A 240 1.61 11.12 -9.59
CA VAL A 240 2.94 11.07 -8.95
C VAL A 240 3.74 9.86 -9.44
N TYR A 241 3.11 8.70 -9.58
CA TYR A 241 3.80 7.50 -10.09
C TYR A 241 4.24 7.66 -11.54
N ALA A 242 3.44 8.30 -12.39
CA ALA A 242 3.84 8.61 -13.77
C ALA A 242 5.06 9.54 -13.80
N MET A 243 5.06 10.57 -12.93
CA MET A 243 6.21 11.50 -12.82
C MET A 243 7.47 10.79 -12.35
N LEU A 244 7.39 10.03 -11.25
CA LEU A 244 8.53 9.32 -10.68
C LEU A 244 9.04 8.21 -11.62
N GLY A 245 8.13 7.46 -12.26
CA GLY A 245 8.49 6.41 -13.20
C GLY A 245 9.14 6.95 -14.47
N HIS A 246 8.63 8.05 -15.02
CA HIS A 246 9.24 8.75 -16.15
C HIS A 246 10.66 9.24 -15.81
N ALA A 247 10.81 9.90 -14.66
CA ALA A 247 12.11 10.33 -14.18
C ALA A 247 13.08 9.15 -13.98
N GLY A 248 12.55 8.03 -13.45
CA GLY A 248 13.30 6.78 -13.31
C GLY A 248 13.76 6.20 -14.63
N ALA A 249 12.90 6.19 -15.67
CA ALA A 249 13.25 5.70 -17.01
C ALA A 249 14.38 6.50 -17.66
N LEU A 250 14.39 7.83 -17.51
CA LEU A 250 15.46 8.68 -17.99
C LEU A 250 16.75 8.52 -17.19
N THR A 251 16.64 8.35 -15.86
CA THR A 251 17.81 8.15 -14.99
C THR A 251 18.45 6.79 -15.24
N GLY A 252 17.66 5.72 -15.39
CA GLY A 252 18.16 4.39 -15.74
C GLY A 252 18.82 4.31 -17.11
N ALA A 253 18.37 5.13 -18.07
CA ALA A 253 19.02 5.27 -19.37
C ALA A 253 20.41 5.96 -19.26
N ALA A 254 20.53 6.98 -18.40
CA ALA A 254 21.77 7.72 -18.17
C ALA A 254 22.78 6.93 -17.33
N VAL A 255 22.31 6.16 -16.34
CA VAL A 255 23.12 5.35 -15.41
C VAL A 255 22.51 3.96 -15.29
N PRO A 256 22.90 3.01 -16.17
CA PRO A 256 22.40 1.65 -16.11
C PRO A 256 22.90 0.90 -14.88
N GLY A 257 22.10 -0.10 -14.43
CA GLY A 257 22.52 -1.03 -13.38
C GLY A 257 22.29 -0.54 -11.95
N LEU A 258 21.50 0.50 -11.75
CA LEU A 258 21.08 0.93 -10.41
C LEU A 258 20.23 -0.16 -9.74
N ALA A 259 20.51 -0.47 -8.47
CA ALA A 259 19.95 -1.63 -7.78
C ALA A 259 18.50 -1.39 -7.34
N THR A 260 18.18 -0.18 -6.92
CA THR A 260 16.86 0.17 -6.34
C THR A 260 16.36 1.53 -6.83
N GLY A 261 15.06 1.76 -6.72
CA GLY A 261 14.48 3.08 -7.02
C GLY A 261 14.96 4.20 -6.09
N ALA A 262 15.44 3.84 -4.90
CA ALA A 262 16.09 4.79 -4.01
C ALA A 262 17.43 5.29 -4.60
N ASP A 263 18.23 4.38 -5.18
CA ASP A 263 19.46 4.73 -5.86
C ASP A 263 19.18 5.58 -7.10
N VAL A 264 18.11 5.22 -7.85
CA VAL A 264 17.65 6.00 -9.03
C VAL A 264 17.33 7.44 -8.65
N LEU A 265 16.54 7.64 -7.59
CA LEU A 265 16.19 8.97 -7.12
C LEU A 265 17.38 9.74 -6.53
N THR A 266 18.31 9.03 -5.87
CA THR A 266 19.53 9.62 -5.31
C THR A 266 20.42 10.15 -6.43
N VAL A 267 20.65 9.37 -7.47
CA VAL A 267 21.40 9.78 -8.66
C VAL A 267 20.71 10.96 -9.35
N LEU A 268 19.39 10.90 -9.52
CA LEU A 268 18.62 11.99 -10.12
C LEU A 268 18.79 13.30 -9.33
N ALA A 269 18.56 13.24 -8.02
CA ALA A 269 18.59 14.42 -7.16
C ALA A 269 20.00 15.03 -7.09
N ASP A 270 21.04 14.19 -6.97
CA ASP A 270 22.43 14.63 -6.95
C ASP A 270 22.85 15.29 -8.28
N ARG A 271 22.49 14.68 -9.42
CA ARG A 271 22.80 15.22 -10.75
C ARG A 271 22.08 16.53 -11.05
N LEU A 272 20.83 16.70 -10.57
CA LEU A 272 20.03 17.92 -10.81
C LEU A 272 20.44 19.08 -9.90
N PHE A 273 20.65 18.81 -8.61
CA PHE A 273 20.76 19.85 -7.59
C PHE A 273 21.95 19.64 -6.64
N GLY A 274 22.83 18.65 -6.87
CA GLY A 274 23.95 18.32 -5.99
C GLY A 274 23.50 18.04 -4.55
N LYS A 275 24.24 18.54 -3.57
CA LYS A 275 23.92 18.38 -2.15
C LYS A 275 22.53 18.88 -1.77
N ALA A 276 22.04 19.96 -2.40
CA ALA A 276 20.69 20.47 -2.16
C ALA A 276 19.63 19.46 -2.64
N GLY A 277 19.90 18.74 -3.72
CA GLY A 277 19.04 17.65 -4.21
C GLY A 277 18.94 16.48 -3.22
N LEU A 278 20.05 16.09 -2.59
CA LEU A 278 20.03 15.04 -1.56
C LEU A 278 19.22 15.47 -0.33
N VAL A 279 19.32 16.73 0.10
CA VAL A 279 18.49 17.29 1.18
C VAL A 279 17.00 17.30 0.78
N LEU A 280 16.68 17.71 -0.45
CA LEU A 280 15.33 17.68 -0.99
C LEU A 280 14.76 16.26 -1.00
N LEU A 281 15.54 15.29 -1.47
CA LEU A 281 15.13 13.87 -1.51
C LEU A 281 14.91 13.31 -0.12
N ALA A 282 15.83 13.57 0.82
CA ALA A 282 15.68 13.16 2.20
C ALA A 282 14.40 13.74 2.83
N ALA A 283 14.09 15.03 2.59
CA ALA A 283 12.85 15.64 3.05
C ALA A 283 11.59 14.98 2.45
N ILE A 284 11.60 14.66 1.14
CA ILE A 284 10.51 13.92 0.49
C ILE A 284 10.27 12.58 1.18
N PHE A 285 11.34 11.78 1.38
CA PHE A 285 11.22 10.47 2.01
C PHE A 285 10.77 10.55 3.47
N VAL A 286 11.32 11.46 4.25
CA VAL A 286 10.91 11.66 5.65
C VAL A 286 9.43 12.04 5.74
N LEU A 287 8.96 13.00 4.95
CA LEU A 287 7.56 13.43 4.97
C LEU A 287 6.62 12.34 4.50
N ALA A 288 6.93 11.66 3.39
CA ALA A 288 6.08 10.58 2.87
C ALA A 288 5.99 9.43 3.86
N CYS A 289 7.12 8.94 4.36
CA CYS A 289 7.18 7.87 5.33
C CYS A 289 6.50 8.23 6.65
N PHE A 290 6.67 9.47 7.10
CA PHE A 290 6.02 9.96 8.32
C PHE A 290 4.49 9.97 8.18
N ASN A 291 3.95 10.48 7.07
CA ASN A 291 2.52 10.52 6.80
C ASN A 291 1.91 9.12 6.83
N THR A 292 2.51 8.18 6.13
CA THR A 292 2.05 6.78 6.12
C THR A 292 2.17 6.14 7.50
N CYS A 293 3.27 6.36 8.21
CA CYS A 293 3.48 5.85 9.56
C CYS A 293 2.36 6.31 10.51
N VAL A 294 2.06 7.61 10.54
CA VAL A 294 0.98 8.20 11.36
C VAL A 294 -0.37 7.56 11.01
N GLY A 295 -0.68 7.45 9.72
CA GLY A 295 -1.94 6.84 9.26
C GLY A 295 -2.07 5.37 9.68
N LEU A 296 -0.99 4.60 9.54
CA LEU A 296 -0.98 3.18 9.93
C LEU A 296 -1.05 2.98 11.44
N ILE A 297 -0.31 3.76 12.24
CA ILE A 297 -0.42 3.72 13.72
C ILE A 297 -1.85 4.01 14.14
N ALA A 298 -2.49 5.03 13.54
CA ALA A 298 -3.87 5.37 13.84
C ALA A 298 -4.84 4.22 13.47
N CYS A 299 -4.69 3.62 12.29
CA CYS A 299 -5.54 2.50 11.87
C CYS A 299 -5.41 1.28 12.76
N VAL A 300 -4.18 0.87 13.07
CA VAL A 300 -3.93 -0.32 13.88
C VAL A 300 -4.37 -0.08 15.32
N GLY A 301 -4.06 1.09 15.88
CA GLY A 301 -4.47 1.48 17.23
C GLY A 301 -6.00 1.49 17.40
N GLU A 302 -6.73 2.07 16.45
CA GLU A 302 -8.20 2.13 16.47
C GLU A 302 -8.83 0.74 16.36
N HIS A 303 -8.32 -0.10 15.45
CA HIS A 303 -8.81 -1.46 15.30
C HIS A 303 -8.67 -2.27 16.59
N PHE A 304 -7.47 -2.27 17.20
CA PHE A 304 -7.25 -3.05 18.42
C PHE A 304 -7.97 -2.47 19.63
N HIS A 305 -8.20 -1.16 19.68
CA HIS A 305 -9.06 -0.55 20.69
C HIS A 305 -10.52 -1.00 20.54
N THR A 306 -11.03 -1.10 19.30
CA THR A 306 -12.36 -1.64 19.04
C THR A 306 -12.48 -3.12 19.42
N LEU A 307 -11.42 -3.90 19.20
CA LEU A 307 -11.38 -5.34 19.52
C LEU A 307 -11.29 -5.57 21.04
N VAL A 308 -10.55 -4.73 21.77
CA VAL A 308 -10.33 -4.82 23.22
C VAL A 308 -10.62 -3.46 23.87
N PRO A 309 -11.91 -3.11 24.08
CA PRO A 309 -12.31 -1.80 24.59
C PRO A 309 -11.80 -1.46 26.01
N SER A 310 -11.37 -2.48 26.77
CA SER A 310 -10.78 -2.31 28.11
C SER A 310 -9.41 -1.59 28.09
N VAL A 311 -8.73 -1.61 26.93
CA VAL A 311 -7.43 -0.94 26.75
C VAL A 311 -7.64 0.36 25.97
N PRO A 312 -7.21 1.52 26.50
CA PRO A 312 -7.43 2.79 25.81
C PRO A 312 -6.61 2.90 24.53
N TYR A 313 -7.17 3.58 23.51
CA TYR A 313 -6.54 3.81 22.21
C TYR A 313 -5.05 4.27 22.29
N PRO A 314 -4.66 5.25 23.16
CA PRO A 314 -3.26 5.67 23.25
C PRO A 314 -2.29 4.56 23.66
N ALA A 315 -2.75 3.58 24.44
CA ALA A 315 -1.91 2.45 24.85
C ALA A 315 -1.60 1.54 23.64
N PHE A 316 -2.59 1.24 22.80
CA PHE A 316 -2.38 0.48 21.56
C PHE A 316 -1.50 1.25 20.57
N ALA A 317 -1.79 2.51 20.31
CA ALA A 317 -0.99 3.35 19.43
C ALA A 317 0.48 3.42 19.89
N GLY A 318 0.70 3.60 21.20
CA GLY A 318 2.04 3.61 21.81
C GLY A 318 2.75 2.26 21.71
N PHE A 319 2.04 1.17 22.00
CA PHE A 319 2.59 -0.18 21.88
C PHE A 319 3.04 -0.48 20.44
N PHE A 320 2.19 -0.21 19.44
CA PHE A 320 2.52 -0.45 18.03
C PHE A 320 3.62 0.47 17.52
N ALA A 321 3.67 1.72 17.97
CA ALA A 321 4.77 2.62 17.65
C ALA A 321 6.10 2.11 18.22
N ALA A 322 6.11 1.69 19.49
CA ALA A 322 7.31 1.16 20.17
C ALA A 322 7.79 -0.16 19.55
N ALA A 323 6.87 -1.10 19.28
CA ALA A 323 7.19 -2.36 18.61
C ALA A 323 7.79 -2.13 17.21
N SER A 324 7.18 -1.23 16.43
CA SER A 324 7.67 -0.86 15.10
C SER A 324 9.03 -0.16 15.16
N MET A 325 9.26 0.68 16.17
CA MET A 325 10.55 1.31 16.40
C MET A 325 11.65 0.26 16.60
N LEU A 326 11.41 -0.74 17.44
CA LEU A 326 12.39 -1.82 17.66
C LEU A 326 12.69 -2.58 16.36
N ILE A 327 11.65 -2.97 15.62
CA ILE A 327 11.78 -3.72 14.36
C ILE A 327 12.46 -2.87 13.28
N SER A 328 12.25 -1.56 13.22
CA SER A 328 12.84 -0.68 12.22
C SER A 328 14.38 -0.64 12.28
N ASN A 329 14.96 -1.00 13.43
CA ASN A 329 16.42 -1.05 13.64
C ASN A 329 17.06 -2.36 13.12
N LEU A 330 16.27 -3.35 12.67
CA LEU A 330 16.80 -4.55 11.99
C LEU A 330 17.39 -4.23 10.61
N GLY A 331 17.01 -3.10 10.03
CA GLY A 331 17.45 -2.67 8.71
C GLY A 331 16.41 -2.94 7.61
N LEU A 332 16.48 -2.13 6.54
CA LEU A 332 15.51 -2.18 5.44
C LEU A 332 15.53 -3.53 4.70
N ALA A 333 16.73 -4.11 4.47
CA ALA A 333 16.87 -5.36 3.70
C ALA A 333 16.15 -6.54 4.37
N ASP A 334 16.30 -6.69 5.70
CA ASP A 334 15.66 -7.77 6.44
C ASP A 334 14.14 -7.59 6.50
N ILE A 335 13.66 -6.37 6.67
CA ILE A 335 12.22 -6.06 6.63
C ILE A 335 11.63 -6.41 5.25
N LEU A 336 12.29 -6.06 4.15
CA LEU A 336 11.84 -6.39 2.80
C LEU A 336 11.82 -7.90 2.56
N ARG A 337 12.85 -8.62 3.04
CA ARG A 337 12.94 -10.08 2.93
C ARG A 337 11.78 -10.80 3.63
N LEU A 338 11.36 -10.31 4.78
CA LEU A 338 10.21 -10.84 5.52
C LEU A 338 8.87 -10.45 4.89
N SER A 339 8.81 -9.28 4.23
CA SER A 339 7.58 -8.75 3.65
C SER A 339 7.07 -9.56 2.47
N VAL A 340 7.97 -9.97 1.56
CA VAL A 340 7.60 -10.59 0.28
C VAL A 340 6.76 -11.86 0.44
N PRO A 341 7.12 -12.87 1.27
CA PRO A 341 6.31 -14.06 1.45
C PRO A 341 4.93 -13.76 2.05
N VAL A 342 4.87 -12.85 3.02
CA VAL A 342 3.61 -12.48 3.68
C VAL A 342 2.67 -11.80 2.68
N LEU A 343 3.19 -10.89 1.86
CA LEU A 343 2.41 -10.21 0.83
C LEU A 343 1.91 -11.20 -0.23
N ASN A 344 2.75 -12.10 -0.69
CA ASN A 344 2.37 -13.12 -1.67
C ASN A 344 1.26 -14.06 -1.15
N ALA A 345 1.19 -14.26 0.17
CA ALA A 345 0.11 -15.02 0.80
C ALA A 345 -1.20 -14.22 0.91
N LEU A 346 -1.14 -12.93 1.27
CA LEU A 346 -2.33 -12.14 1.59
C LEU A 346 -2.95 -11.44 0.37
N TYR A 347 -2.15 -11.00 -0.60
CA TYR A 347 -2.62 -10.22 -1.74
C TYR A 347 -3.67 -10.94 -2.59
N PRO A 348 -3.49 -12.21 -2.98
CA PRO A 348 -4.50 -12.93 -3.78
C PRO A 348 -5.88 -12.97 -3.11
N VAL A 349 -5.90 -13.18 -1.81
CA VAL A 349 -7.12 -13.20 -1.00
C VAL A 349 -7.77 -11.82 -0.96
N ALA A 350 -6.99 -10.77 -0.72
CA ALA A 350 -7.46 -9.40 -0.70
C ALA A 350 -8.05 -8.97 -2.07
N ILE A 351 -7.36 -9.30 -3.16
CA ILE A 351 -7.83 -8.99 -4.53
C ILE A 351 -9.18 -9.65 -4.79
N LEU A 352 -9.33 -10.93 -4.47
CA LEU A 352 -10.57 -11.64 -4.72
C LEU A 352 -11.72 -11.14 -3.83
N LEU A 353 -11.48 -10.80 -2.57
CA LEU A 353 -12.48 -10.17 -1.72
C LEU A 353 -12.97 -8.85 -2.32
N ILE A 354 -12.04 -8.03 -2.83
CA ILE A 354 -12.37 -6.78 -3.52
C ILE A 354 -13.18 -7.08 -4.78
N CYS A 355 -12.71 -7.96 -5.66
CA CYS A 355 -13.38 -8.27 -6.93
C CYS A 355 -14.78 -8.84 -6.73
N LEU A 356 -14.95 -9.80 -5.82
CA LEU A 356 -16.24 -10.41 -5.52
C LEU A 356 -17.23 -9.38 -4.94
N SER A 357 -16.77 -8.37 -4.22
CA SER A 357 -17.64 -7.33 -3.64
C SER A 357 -18.38 -6.49 -4.69
N PHE A 358 -17.87 -6.45 -5.93
CA PHE A 358 -18.52 -5.75 -7.03
C PHE A 358 -19.61 -6.55 -7.73
N VAL A 359 -19.77 -7.83 -7.37
CA VAL A 359 -20.79 -8.73 -7.93
C VAL A 359 -21.69 -9.27 -6.79
N PRO A 360 -22.49 -8.41 -6.14
CA PRO A 360 -23.31 -8.81 -4.97
C PRO A 360 -24.36 -9.85 -5.30
N GLU A 361 -24.83 -9.89 -6.56
CA GLU A 361 -25.79 -10.89 -7.04
C GLU A 361 -25.21 -12.33 -6.96
N LEU A 362 -23.90 -12.47 -7.09
CA LEU A 362 -23.23 -13.77 -7.00
C LEU A 362 -23.32 -14.34 -5.59
N GLU A 363 -23.17 -13.51 -4.56
CA GLU A 363 -23.34 -13.89 -3.15
C GLU A 363 -24.78 -14.33 -2.86
N GLN A 364 -25.75 -13.55 -3.33
CA GLN A 364 -27.19 -13.83 -3.09
C GLN A 364 -27.66 -15.12 -3.75
N ARG A 365 -27.17 -15.41 -4.96
CA ARG A 365 -27.57 -16.61 -5.72
C ARG A 365 -26.76 -17.85 -5.36
N HIS A 366 -25.50 -17.67 -4.99
CA HIS A 366 -24.51 -18.73 -4.78
C HIS A 366 -23.68 -18.46 -3.52
N PRO A 367 -24.20 -18.66 -2.32
CA PRO A 367 -23.54 -18.30 -1.06
C PRO A 367 -22.21 -19.05 -0.81
N LEU A 368 -22.01 -20.20 -1.49
CA LEU A 368 -20.77 -20.98 -1.38
C LEU A 368 -19.62 -20.43 -2.22
N VAL A 369 -19.85 -19.46 -3.11
CA VAL A 369 -18.80 -18.90 -3.97
C VAL A 369 -17.73 -18.18 -3.14
N TYR A 370 -18.11 -17.35 -2.17
CA TYR A 370 -17.14 -16.66 -1.32
C TYR A 370 -16.25 -17.63 -0.54
N PRO A 371 -16.79 -18.59 0.27
CA PRO A 371 -15.98 -19.53 1.02
C PRO A 371 -15.06 -20.38 0.15
N LEU A 372 -15.55 -20.91 -0.97
CA LEU A 372 -14.78 -21.81 -1.83
C LEU A 372 -13.72 -21.06 -2.63
N CYS A 373 -14.06 -19.94 -3.24
CA CYS A 373 -13.10 -19.12 -3.99
C CYS A 373 -11.96 -18.66 -3.08
N ILE A 374 -12.29 -18.06 -1.95
CA ILE A 374 -11.31 -17.54 -1.01
C ILE A 374 -10.52 -18.68 -0.34
N GLY A 375 -11.17 -19.77 0.03
CA GLY A 375 -10.52 -20.94 0.63
C GLY A 375 -9.49 -21.59 -0.30
N CYS A 376 -9.85 -21.87 -1.55
CA CYS A 376 -8.94 -22.44 -2.56
C CYS A 376 -7.77 -21.51 -2.84
N THR A 377 -8.03 -20.20 -2.92
CA THR A 377 -6.99 -19.19 -3.15
C THR A 377 -6.06 -19.06 -1.97
N ALA A 378 -6.58 -18.98 -0.75
CA ALA A 378 -5.78 -18.88 0.46
C ALA A 378 -4.87 -20.12 0.63
N LEU A 379 -5.41 -21.31 0.37
CA LEU A 379 -4.63 -22.55 0.43
C LEU A 379 -3.44 -22.49 -0.56
N GLN A 380 -3.70 -22.12 -1.79
CA GLN A 380 -2.65 -22.03 -2.82
C GLN A 380 -1.63 -20.93 -2.52
N SER A 381 -2.09 -19.72 -2.17
CA SER A 381 -1.19 -18.58 -1.94
C SER A 381 -0.29 -18.80 -0.71
N VAL A 382 -0.83 -19.35 0.38
CA VAL A 382 -0.06 -19.73 1.58
C VAL A 382 0.92 -20.86 1.26
N ALA A 383 0.47 -21.90 0.53
CA ALA A 383 1.34 -23.02 0.16
C ALA A 383 2.48 -22.58 -0.76
N SER A 384 2.26 -21.62 -1.66
CA SER A 384 3.31 -21.09 -2.55
C SER A 384 4.29 -20.16 -1.84
N ALA A 385 3.83 -19.42 -0.83
CA ALA A 385 4.60 -18.42 -0.11
C ALA A 385 5.50 -19.04 0.99
N LEU A 386 5.05 -20.12 1.62
CA LEU A 386 5.77 -20.77 2.71
C LEU A 386 6.62 -21.96 2.20
N PRO A 387 7.75 -22.28 2.86
CA PRO A 387 8.60 -23.40 2.49
C PRO A 387 8.01 -24.74 2.99
N LEU A 388 6.86 -25.15 2.44
CA LEU A 388 6.13 -26.37 2.82
C LEU A 388 6.57 -27.60 2.01
N GLY A 389 7.79 -27.65 1.51
CA GLY A 389 8.35 -28.80 0.77
C GLY A 389 7.56 -29.14 -0.50
N PRO A 390 7.07 -30.40 -0.65
CA PRO A 390 6.35 -30.83 -1.87
C PRO A 390 5.11 -30.01 -2.19
N LEU A 391 4.40 -29.54 -1.15
CA LEU A 391 3.19 -28.71 -1.32
C LEU A 391 3.50 -27.36 -1.94
N SER A 392 4.61 -26.73 -1.54
CA SER A 392 5.08 -25.48 -2.14
C SER A 392 5.48 -25.68 -3.61
N ALA A 393 6.15 -26.81 -3.92
CA ALA A 393 6.51 -27.14 -5.30
C ALA A 393 5.28 -27.33 -6.18
N LEU A 394 4.27 -28.06 -5.68
CA LEU A 394 3.01 -28.26 -6.39
C LEU A 394 2.24 -26.95 -6.60
N ALA A 395 2.16 -26.10 -5.56
CA ALA A 395 1.49 -24.80 -5.65
C ALA A 395 2.15 -23.87 -6.68
N LYS A 396 3.49 -23.91 -6.80
CA LYS A 396 4.25 -23.15 -7.79
C LYS A 396 4.19 -23.73 -9.22
N ALA A 397 3.94 -25.03 -9.35
CA ALA A 397 3.80 -25.71 -10.64
C ALA A 397 2.46 -25.48 -11.34
N LEU A 398 1.48 -24.86 -10.65
CA LEU A 398 0.20 -24.51 -11.25
C LEU A 398 0.37 -23.53 -12.41
N PRO A 399 -0.55 -23.53 -13.40
CA PRO A 399 -0.57 -22.55 -14.47
C PRO A 399 -0.42 -21.13 -13.95
N PHE A 400 0.42 -20.34 -14.60
CA PHE A 400 0.80 -18.98 -14.17
C PHE A 400 1.57 -18.89 -12.84
N GLY A 401 1.92 -20.01 -12.20
CA GLY A 401 2.68 -20.01 -10.94
C GLY A 401 4.08 -19.41 -11.10
N ALA A 402 4.75 -19.67 -12.21
CA ALA A 402 6.07 -19.10 -12.52
C ALA A 402 6.07 -17.56 -12.62
N VAL A 403 4.92 -16.97 -12.94
CA VAL A 403 4.73 -15.51 -13.04
C VAL A 403 3.90 -14.94 -11.87
N GLY A 404 3.79 -15.66 -10.75
CA GLY A 404 3.15 -15.16 -9.52
C GLY A 404 1.61 -15.17 -9.50
N PHE A 405 0.94 -15.70 -10.54
CA PHE A 405 -0.52 -15.78 -10.65
C PHE A 405 -1.07 -17.21 -10.53
N GLY A 406 -0.33 -18.12 -9.87
CA GLY A 406 -0.77 -19.50 -9.66
C GLY A 406 -2.09 -19.65 -8.88
N TRP A 407 -2.50 -18.61 -8.17
CA TRP A 407 -3.76 -18.54 -7.43
C TRP A 407 -5.01 -18.36 -8.31
N VAL A 408 -4.85 -17.91 -9.57
CA VAL A 408 -5.99 -17.63 -10.48
C VAL A 408 -6.77 -18.89 -10.80
N LEU A 409 -6.09 -20.01 -11.07
CA LEU A 409 -6.75 -21.28 -11.36
C LEU A 409 -7.55 -21.83 -10.17
N PRO A 410 -6.98 -21.95 -8.95
CA PRO A 410 -7.75 -22.30 -7.75
C PRO A 410 -8.94 -21.37 -7.46
N ALA A 411 -8.78 -20.06 -7.70
CA ALA A 411 -9.88 -19.12 -7.57
C ALA A 411 -11.02 -19.42 -8.54
N ALA A 412 -10.70 -19.64 -9.83
CA ALA A 412 -11.69 -20.00 -10.84
C ALA A 412 -12.41 -21.32 -10.50
N VAL A 413 -11.67 -22.34 -10.07
CA VAL A 413 -12.22 -23.61 -9.59
C VAL A 413 -13.15 -23.39 -8.41
N GLY A 414 -12.75 -22.57 -7.43
CA GLY A 414 -13.58 -22.24 -6.28
C GLY A 414 -14.87 -21.50 -6.64
N ILE A 415 -14.83 -20.58 -7.60
CA ILE A 415 -16.02 -19.90 -8.13
C ILE A 415 -16.95 -20.90 -8.82
N LEU A 416 -16.43 -21.72 -9.73
CA LEU A 416 -17.22 -22.73 -10.45
C LEU A 416 -17.85 -23.74 -9.49
N ALA A 417 -17.08 -24.27 -8.55
CA ALA A 417 -17.60 -25.19 -7.53
C ALA A 417 -18.70 -24.53 -6.68
N GLY A 418 -18.50 -23.25 -6.28
CA GLY A 418 -19.50 -22.52 -5.51
C GLY A 418 -20.80 -22.22 -6.27
N MET A 419 -20.72 -22.11 -7.62
CA MET A 419 -21.89 -21.96 -8.47
C MET A 419 -22.66 -23.29 -8.67
N LEU A 420 -21.92 -24.41 -8.72
CA LEU A 420 -22.50 -25.73 -8.99
C LEU A 420 -23.04 -26.40 -7.71
N LEU A 421 -22.38 -26.19 -6.58
CA LEU A 421 -22.79 -26.75 -5.30
C LEU A 421 -23.97 -25.95 -4.72
N ARG A 422 -25.06 -26.62 -4.43
CA ARG A 422 -26.17 -26.03 -3.67
C ARG A 422 -25.89 -26.17 -2.18
N PRO A 423 -26.12 -25.11 -1.36
CA PRO A 423 -26.06 -25.28 0.08
C PRO A 423 -27.07 -26.36 0.49
N THR A 424 -26.62 -27.33 1.26
CA THR A 424 -27.58 -28.28 1.93
C THR A 424 -28.48 -27.43 2.81
N PRO A 425 -29.81 -27.56 2.72
CA PRO A 425 -30.70 -26.88 3.65
C PRO A 425 -30.27 -27.29 5.06
N HIS A 426 -29.86 -26.36 5.89
CA HIS A 426 -29.79 -26.62 7.32
C HIS A 426 -31.24 -26.85 7.75
N GLU A 427 -31.60 -28.07 8.11
CA GLU A 427 -32.79 -28.34 8.87
C GLU A 427 -32.73 -27.52 10.17
N PRO A 428 -33.82 -26.85 10.55
CA PRO A 428 -33.87 -25.94 11.69
C PRO A 428 -33.63 -26.64 13.02
#